data_5fc298144cf138b197cc52657ca039b3
#
_entry.id   5fc298144cf138b197cc52657ca039b3
#
_cell.length_a   1.000
_cell.length_b   1.000
_cell.length_c   1.000
_cell.angle_alpha   90.00
_cell.angle_beta   90.00
_cell.angle_gamma   90.00
#
_symmetry.space_group_name_H-M   'P 1'
#
loop_
_entity.id
_entity.type
_entity.pdbx_description
1 polymer ?
#
loop_
_entity_poly.entity_id
_entity_poly.type
_entity_poly.pdbx_seq_one_letter_code
_entity_poly.pdbx_strand_id
1 'polypeptide(L)'
;MRHLKTGRKFGRTSAHRKALFRNMVTALIDKERIRTTLAKAKELRGKVEKTITLGKKGTLHARRHALKLVADRSSLKKIFGPLSERYANRPGGYTRVIKLGHRLGDDAPMAFIELVDREGDTPVKEKKKVEGAANKKKAVDQKTDDTKIKEAQKRNVTTWDFYSNRAIILTTMVL
;
A
#
# COMPACT_ATOMS: atom_id res chain seq x y z
N MET A 1 -10.83 33.96 -30.36
CA MET A 1 -10.05 33.68 -29.15
C MET A 1 -10.89 32.91 -28.13
N ARG A 2 -10.26 32.03 -27.28
CA ARG A 2 -10.94 31.20 -26.25
C ARG A 2 -10.64 31.74 -24.86
N HIS A 3 -11.08 32.91 -24.51
CA HIS A 3 -10.85 33.51 -23.20
C HIS A 3 -11.54 32.65 -22.11
N LEU A 4 -10.78 32.23 -21.08
CA LEU A 4 -11.23 31.43 -19.90
C LEU A 4 -11.99 30.13 -20.25
N LYS A 5 -12.01 29.68 -21.51
CA LYS A 5 -12.63 28.42 -21.94
C LYS A 5 -11.60 27.32 -21.97
N THR A 6 -11.40 26.66 -20.83
CA THR A 6 -10.49 25.51 -20.68
C THR A 6 -11.25 24.19 -20.85
N GLY A 7 -10.50 23.12 -21.10
CA GLY A 7 -11.02 21.76 -21.18
C GLY A 7 -11.38 21.30 -22.59
N ARG A 8 -11.34 19.98 -22.76
CA ARG A 8 -11.61 19.29 -24.03
C ARG A 8 -13.09 18.95 -24.16
N LYS A 9 -13.66 19.17 -25.36
CA LYS A 9 -15.07 18.83 -25.61
C LYS A 9 -15.31 17.32 -25.83
N PHE A 10 -14.36 16.58 -26.38
CA PHE A 10 -14.43 15.14 -26.72
C PHE A 10 -15.55 14.78 -27.70
N GLY A 11 -15.94 15.69 -28.59
CA GLY A 11 -17.05 15.46 -29.51
C GLY A 11 -18.40 15.19 -28.82
N ARG A 12 -18.63 15.68 -27.58
CA ARG A 12 -19.78 15.36 -26.73
C ARG A 12 -20.52 16.62 -26.29
N THR A 13 -21.84 16.51 -26.14
CA THR A 13 -22.66 17.53 -25.48
C THR A 13 -22.22 17.72 -24.02
N SER A 14 -22.60 18.85 -23.42
CA SER A 14 -22.19 19.14 -22.03
C SER A 14 -22.71 18.10 -21.03
N ALA A 15 -23.95 17.63 -21.19
CA ALA A 15 -24.56 16.62 -20.35
C ALA A 15 -23.86 15.27 -20.49
N HIS A 16 -23.63 14.78 -21.70
CA HIS A 16 -22.93 13.53 -21.99
C HIS A 16 -21.48 13.57 -21.47
N ARG A 17 -20.79 14.71 -21.61
CA ARG A 17 -19.44 14.88 -21.06
C ARG A 17 -19.40 14.85 -19.53
N LYS A 18 -20.40 15.45 -18.85
CA LYS A 18 -20.54 15.34 -17.38
C LYS A 18 -20.75 13.90 -16.95
N ALA A 19 -21.65 13.17 -17.61
CA ALA A 19 -21.91 11.76 -17.32
C ALA A 19 -20.67 10.88 -17.54
N LEU A 20 -19.94 11.08 -18.66
CA LEU A 20 -18.68 10.38 -18.92
C LEU A 20 -17.70 10.52 -17.77
N PHE A 21 -17.43 11.74 -17.34
CA PHE A 21 -16.47 11.97 -16.26
C PHE A 21 -16.99 11.48 -14.91
N ARG A 22 -18.29 11.57 -14.63
CA ARG A 22 -18.89 11.01 -13.42
C ARG A 22 -18.64 9.50 -13.32
N ASN A 23 -18.89 8.76 -14.40
CA ASN A 23 -18.64 7.32 -14.45
C ASN A 23 -17.14 7.00 -14.33
N MET A 24 -16.26 7.77 -15.01
CA MET A 24 -14.81 7.55 -14.92
C MET A 24 -14.24 7.86 -13.52
N VAL A 25 -14.75 8.87 -12.82
CA VAL A 25 -14.36 9.18 -11.44
C VAL A 25 -14.77 8.03 -10.53
N THR A 26 -16.01 7.55 -10.63
CA THR A 26 -16.51 6.41 -9.88
C THR A 26 -15.65 5.18 -10.11
N ALA A 27 -15.41 4.81 -11.37
CA ALA A 27 -14.59 3.65 -11.73
C ALA A 27 -13.13 3.75 -11.23
N LEU A 28 -12.55 4.97 -11.23
CA LEU A 28 -11.20 5.17 -10.70
C LEU A 28 -11.14 5.03 -9.17
N ILE A 29 -12.15 5.51 -8.46
CA ILE A 29 -12.22 5.39 -7.00
C ILE A 29 -12.39 3.92 -6.60
N ASP A 30 -13.22 3.16 -7.31
CA ASP A 30 -13.49 1.77 -6.99
C ASP A 30 -12.28 0.86 -7.29
N LYS A 31 -11.74 0.99 -8.51
CA LYS A 31 -10.66 0.13 -9.02
C LYS A 31 -9.25 0.66 -8.73
N GLU A 32 -9.12 1.90 -8.28
CA GLU A 32 -7.88 2.64 -8.02
C GLU A 32 -6.93 2.78 -9.22
N ARG A 33 -7.19 2.07 -10.33
CA ARG A 33 -6.46 2.15 -11.60
C ARG A 33 -7.39 1.85 -12.77
N ILE A 34 -7.40 2.71 -13.78
CA ILE A 34 -8.15 2.48 -15.02
C ILE A 34 -7.29 2.78 -16.25
N ARG A 35 -7.56 2.06 -17.34
CA ARG A 35 -6.95 2.29 -18.66
C ARG A 35 -7.89 3.15 -19.51
N THR A 36 -7.37 4.23 -20.08
CA THR A 36 -8.14 5.13 -20.94
C THR A 36 -7.25 5.86 -21.94
N THR A 37 -7.82 6.70 -22.81
CA THR A 37 -6.99 7.53 -23.70
C THR A 37 -6.31 8.65 -22.91
N LEU A 38 -5.10 9.02 -23.31
CA LEU A 38 -4.26 10.03 -22.65
C LEU A 38 -5.01 11.38 -22.48
N ALA A 39 -5.79 11.77 -23.48
CA ALA A 39 -6.59 13.00 -23.43
C ALA A 39 -7.65 12.96 -22.30
N LYS A 40 -8.37 11.83 -22.15
CA LYS A 40 -9.35 11.63 -21.08
C LYS A 40 -8.69 11.56 -19.71
N ALA A 41 -7.56 10.85 -19.59
CA ALA A 41 -6.80 10.75 -18.34
C ALA A 41 -6.36 12.12 -17.83
N LYS A 42 -5.83 12.99 -18.72
CA LYS A 42 -5.42 14.35 -18.36
C LYS A 42 -6.56 15.21 -17.81
N GLU A 43 -7.74 15.16 -18.44
CA GLU A 43 -8.92 15.92 -17.98
C GLU A 43 -9.56 15.31 -16.71
N LEU A 44 -9.51 13.99 -16.58
CA LEU A 44 -10.04 13.28 -15.42
C LEU A 44 -9.28 13.65 -14.14
N ARG A 45 -7.96 13.80 -14.22
CA ARG A 45 -7.08 14.14 -13.10
C ARG A 45 -7.65 15.27 -12.23
N GLY A 46 -7.96 16.41 -12.80
CA GLY A 46 -8.45 17.56 -12.04
C GLY A 46 -9.81 17.32 -11.36
N LYS A 47 -10.66 16.45 -11.93
CA LYS A 47 -11.96 16.10 -11.32
C LYS A 47 -11.78 15.15 -10.13
N VAL A 48 -10.92 14.15 -10.26
CA VAL A 48 -10.61 13.21 -9.18
C VAL A 48 -9.92 13.92 -8.02
N GLU A 49 -8.95 14.78 -8.30
CA GLU A 49 -8.25 15.56 -7.27
C GLU A 49 -9.21 16.45 -6.48
N LYS A 50 -10.14 17.14 -7.16
CA LYS A 50 -11.21 17.88 -6.47
C LYS A 50 -12.07 16.98 -5.58
N THR A 51 -12.43 15.79 -6.07
CA THR A 51 -13.27 14.86 -5.31
C THR A 51 -12.57 14.36 -4.04
N ILE A 52 -11.28 14.02 -4.11
CA ILE A 52 -10.49 13.61 -2.95
C ILE A 52 -10.31 14.77 -1.96
N THR A 53 -10.05 15.99 -2.45
CA THR A 53 -9.97 17.18 -1.59
C THR A 53 -11.27 17.45 -0.84
N LEU A 54 -12.44 17.23 -1.48
CA LEU A 54 -13.74 17.30 -0.81
C LEU A 54 -13.88 16.21 0.25
N GLY A 55 -13.39 14.99 -0.01
CA GLY A 55 -13.33 13.90 0.97
C GLY A 55 -12.58 14.30 2.24
N LYS A 56 -11.39 14.89 2.10
CA LYS A 56 -10.56 15.38 3.21
C LYS A 56 -11.25 16.46 4.05
N LYS A 57 -12.10 17.30 3.46
CA LYS A 57 -12.84 18.32 4.21
C LYS A 57 -13.91 17.76 5.15
N GLY A 58 -14.45 16.59 4.88
CA GLY A 58 -15.39 15.84 5.74
C GLY A 58 -16.76 16.47 5.98
N THR A 59 -17.00 17.73 5.60
CA THR A 59 -18.23 18.47 5.89
C THR A 59 -19.43 17.93 5.08
N LEU A 60 -20.65 18.14 5.59
CA LEU A 60 -21.90 17.79 4.88
C LEU A 60 -21.98 18.50 3.52
N HIS A 61 -21.56 19.76 3.45
CA HIS A 61 -21.49 20.52 2.19
C HIS A 61 -20.55 19.86 1.18
N ALA A 62 -19.34 19.46 1.61
CA ALA A 62 -18.39 18.74 0.75
C ALA A 62 -18.97 17.41 0.25
N ARG A 63 -19.70 16.67 1.09
CA ARG A 63 -20.38 15.43 0.73
C ARG A 63 -21.46 15.65 -0.35
N ARG A 64 -22.28 16.69 -0.21
CA ARG A 64 -23.28 17.08 -1.24
C ARG A 64 -22.60 17.48 -2.57
N HIS A 65 -21.46 18.16 -2.54
CA HIS A 65 -20.68 18.47 -3.74
C HIS A 65 -20.06 17.25 -4.40
N ALA A 66 -19.51 16.31 -3.62
CA ALA A 66 -18.93 15.06 -4.12
C ALA A 66 -19.98 14.19 -4.85
N LEU A 67 -21.24 14.16 -4.36
CA LEU A 67 -22.35 13.46 -5.02
C LEU A 67 -22.63 13.94 -6.45
N LYS A 68 -22.31 15.19 -6.79
CA LYS A 68 -22.43 15.70 -8.17
C LYS A 68 -21.35 15.11 -9.10
N LEU A 69 -20.23 14.66 -8.54
CA LEU A 69 -19.06 14.15 -9.26
C LEU A 69 -18.95 12.62 -9.26
N VAL A 70 -19.62 11.94 -8.33
CA VAL A 70 -19.59 10.48 -8.16
C VAL A 70 -20.98 9.91 -8.35
N ALA A 71 -21.10 8.76 -9.04
CA ALA A 71 -22.40 8.13 -9.29
C ALA A 71 -22.89 7.33 -8.07
N ASP A 72 -22.00 6.58 -7.43
CA ASP A 72 -22.34 5.59 -6.45
C ASP A 72 -22.09 6.01 -5.00
N ARG A 73 -22.97 5.51 -4.10
CA ARG A 73 -22.84 5.73 -2.65
C ARG A 73 -21.67 4.95 -2.05
N SER A 74 -21.32 3.77 -2.60
CA SER A 74 -20.18 2.96 -2.18
C SER A 74 -18.86 3.69 -2.39
N SER A 75 -18.65 4.21 -3.61
CA SER A 75 -17.49 5.05 -3.94
C SER A 75 -17.43 6.31 -3.08
N LEU A 76 -18.59 6.90 -2.74
CA LEU A 76 -18.64 8.04 -1.85
C LEU A 76 -18.15 7.68 -0.43
N LYS A 77 -18.57 6.53 0.12
CA LYS A 77 -18.06 6.03 1.41
C LYS A 77 -16.55 5.84 1.37
N LYS A 78 -16.01 5.28 0.27
CA LYS A 78 -14.57 5.09 0.07
C LYS A 78 -13.81 6.43 0.07
N ILE A 79 -14.37 7.49 -0.51
CA ILE A 79 -13.75 8.84 -0.54
C ILE A 79 -13.68 9.45 0.87
N PHE A 80 -14.77 9.38 1.64
CA PHE A 80 -14.88 10.01 2.98
C PHE A 80 -14.38 9.13 4.13
N GLY A 81 -13.96 7.90 3.87
CA GLY A 81 -13.31 6.98 4.78
C GLY A 81 -11.86 6.75 4.38
N PRO A 82 -11.51 5.56 3.86
CA PRO A 82 -10.12 5.12 3.69
C PRO A 82 -9.28 6.05 2.80
N LEU A 83 -9.84 6.66 1.76
CA LEU A 83 -9.08 7.58 0.90
C LEU A 83 -8.79 8.93 1.59
N SER A 84 -9.69 9.44 2.43
CA SER A 84 -9.43 10.67 3.19
C SER A 84 -8.31 10.48 4.21
N GLU A 85 -8.24 9.34 4.87
CA GLU A 85 -7.20 8.95 5.80
C GLU A 85 -5.86 8.75 5.09
N ARG A 86 -5.85 7.97 3.99
CA ARG A 86 -4.67 7.72 3.16
C ARG A 86 -3.99 9.01 2.69
N TYR A 87 -4.76 10.00 2.30
CA TYR A 87 -4.25 11.28 1.77
C TYR A 87 -4.26 12.44 2.77
N ALA A 88 -4.50 12.19 4.06
CA ALA A 88 -4.58 13.25 5.07
C ALA A 88 -3.39 14.22 5.03
N ASN A 89 -2.17 13.69 4.96
CA ASN A 89 -0.92 14.45 4.97
C ASN A 89 -0.46 14.94 3.59
N ARG A 90 -1.12 14.53 2.49
CA ARG A 90 -0.71 14.92 1.14
C ARG A 90 -1.49 16.17 0.69
N PRO A 91 -0.83 17.29 0.33
CA PRO A 91 -1.51 18.54 -0.03
C PRO A 91 -2.18 18.50 -1.40
N GLY A 92 -1.83 17.52 -2.28
CA GLY A 92 -2.38 17.36 -3.63
C GLY A 92 -1.61 16.32 -4.43
N GLY A 93 -1.92 16.17 -5.75
CA GLY A 93 -1.26 15.20 -6.60
C GLY A 93 -1.59 13.75 -6.23
N TYR A 94 -2.87 13.47 -5.97
CA TYR A 94 -3.35 12.14 -5.57
C TYR A 94 -3.38 11.14 -6.71
N THR A 95 -3.19 11.60 -7.96
CA THR A 95 -3.27 10.76 -9.15
C THR A 95 -1.99 10.79 -9.96
N ARG A 96 -1.67 9.66 -10.59
CA ARG A 96 -0.55 9.50 -11.54
C ARG A 96 -1.08 9.07 -12.89
N VAL A 97 -0.53 9.62 -13.98
CA VAL A 97 -0.86 9.24 -15.36
C VAL A 97 0.38 8.61 -16.00
N ILE A 98 0.28 7.35 -16.40
CA ILE A 98 1.35 6.57 -17.04
C ILE A 98 0.97 6.35 -18.49
N LYS A 99 1.82 6.76 -19.43
CA LYS A 99 1.62 6.53 -20.87
C LYS A 99 1.87 5.06 -21.21
N LEU A 100 1.02 4.48 -22.08
CA LEU A 100 1.09 3.08 -22.49
C LEU A 100 1.49 2.87 -23.96
N GLY A 101 1.60 3.95 -24.74
CA GLY A 101 1.73 3.87 -26.20
C GLY A 101 0.38 4.04 -26.88
N HIS A 102 0.21 3.43 -28.05
CA HIS A 102 -0.95 3.61 -28.91
C HIS A 102 -1.83 2.36 -28.95
N ARG A 103 -3.12 2.55 -29.25
CA ARG A 103 -4.09 1.46 -29.35
C ARG A 103 -4.07 0.90 -30.77
N LEU A 104 -4.07 -0.43 -30.88
CA LEU A 104 -4.22 -1.08 -32.19
C LEU A 104 -5.55 -0.71 -32.81
N GLY A 105 -5.55 -0.41 -34.12
CA GLY A 105 -6.71 -0.05 -34.92
C GLY A 105 -6.85 1.46 -35.19
N ASP A 106 -6.87 2.32 -34.17
CA ASP A 106 -7.10 3.76 -34.32
C ASP A 106 -5.94 4.64 -33.88
N ASP A 107 -4.80 4.04 -33.55
CA ASP A 107 -3.57 4.72 -33.09
C ASP A 107 -3.79 5.77 -31.97
N ALA A 108 -4.85 5.63 -31.19
CA ALA A 108 -5.14 6.54 -30.10
C ALA A 108 -4.13 6.39 -28.96
N PRO A 109 -3.50 7.49 -28.47
CA PRO A 109 -2.57 7.41 -27.36
C PRO A 109 -3.29 6.99 -26.07
N MET A 110 -2.85 5.89 -25.47
CA MET A 110 -3.42 5.29 -24.28
C MET A 110 -2.62 5.67 -23.04
N ALA A 111 -3.28 5.65 -21.89
CA ALA A 111 -2.66 5.84 -20.58
C ALA A 111 -3.40 5.08 -19.50
N PHE A 112 -2.67 4.68 -18.46
CA PHE A 112 -3.25 4.41 -17.15
C PHE A 112 -3.37 5.72 -16.38
N ILE A 113 -4.48 5.88 -15.67
CA ILE A 113 -4.59 6.81 -14.56
C ILE A 113 -4.82 5.97 -13.30
N GLU A 114 -4.06 6.26 -12.26
CA GLU A 114 -4.09 5.53 -11.00
C GLU A 114 -4.02 6.47 -9.81
N LEU A 115 -4.51 6.00 -8.66
CA LEU A 115 -4.32 6.65 -7.37
C LEU A 115 -2.90 6.34 -6.88
N VAL A 116 -2.24 7.32 -6.30
CA VAL A 116 -0.93 7.16 -5.68
C VAL A 116 -1.10 6.44 -4.33
N ASP A 117 -0.07 5.69 -3.88
CA ASP A 117 -0.07 4.98 -2.60
C ASP A 117 -1.21 3.93 -2.47
N ARG A 118 -1.47 3.16 -3.53
CA ARG A 118 -2.42 2.03 -3.49
C ARG A 118 -1.92 0.94 -2.55
N GLU A 119 -2.84 0.15 -2.01
CA GLU A 119 -2.54 -0.98 -1.12
C GLU A 119 -1.70 -2.11 -1.75
N GLY A 120 -1.35 -2.03 -3.02
CA GLY A 120 -0.44 -2.95 -3.71
C GLY A 120 0.91 -2.35 -4.10
N ASP A 121 1.07 -1.05 -3.96
CA ASP A 121 2.26 -0.30 -4.43
C ASP A 121 3.31 -0.05 -3.33
N THR A 122 3.20 -0.69 -2.15
CA THR A 122 4.27 -0.64 -1.14
C THR A 122 5.55 -1.16 -1.79
N PRO A 123 6.62 -0.35 -1.89
CA PRO A 123 7.85 -0.79 -2.52
C PRO A 123 8.39 -2.00 -1.75
N VAL A 124 8.63 -3.08 -2.47
CA VAL A 124 9.18 -4.38 -1.98
C VAL A 124 10.41 -4.24 -1.08
N LYS A 125 11.02 -3.06 -1.03
CA LYS A 125 12.18 -2.73 -0.19
C LYS A 125 11.90 -2.75 1.32
N GLU A 126 10.69 -2.43 1.77
CA GLU A 126 10.38 -2.46 3.22
C GLU A 126 10.08 -3.88 3.73
N LYS A 127 9.46 -4.75 2.92
CA LYS A 127 9.22 -6.14 3.31
C LYS A 127 10.53 -6.93 3.51
N LYS A 128 11.55 -6.71 2.65
CA LYS A 128 12.88 -7.33 2.80
C LYS A 128 13.62 -6.85 4.06
N LYS A 129 13.40 -5.62 4.49
CA LYS A 129 14.06 -5.08 5.69
C LYS A 129 13.44 -5.63 6.99
N VAL A 130 12.14 -5.88 7.00
CA VAL A 130 11.45 -6.48 8.16
C VAL A 130 11.74 -7.98 8.27
N GLU A 131 11.72 -8.72 7.14
CA GLU A 131 12.10 -10.15 7.14
C GLU A 131 13.58 -10.37 7.49
N GLY A 132 14.48 -9.51 7.01
CA GLY A 132 15.89 -9.56 7.37
C GLY A 132 16.17 -9.25 8.84
N ALA A 133 15.38 -8.38 9.47
CA ALA A 133 15.49 -8.07 10.90
C ALA A 133 14.91 -9.18 11.79
N ALA A 134 13.80 -9.81 11.39
CA ALA A 134 13.20 -10.94 12.08
C ALA A 134 14.08 -12.21 12.03
N ASN A 135 14.70 -12.47 10.87
CA ASN A 135 15.63 -13.60 10.73
C ASN A 135 16.95 -13.39 11.48
N LYS A 136 17.44 -12.14 11.59
CA LYS A 136 18.62 -11.83 12.39
C LYS A 136 18.37 -11.99 13.90
N LYS A 137 17.18 -11.62 14.40
CA LYS A 137 16.80 -11.86 15.79
C LYS A 137 16.68 -13.35 16.12
N LYS A 138 16.00 -14.15 15.28
CA LYS A 138 15.90 -15.60 15.48
C LYS A 138 17.26 -16.31 15.46
N ALA A 139 18.21 -15.89 14.62
CA ALA A 139 19.55 -16.47 14.57
C ALA A 139 20.43 -16.09 15.77
N VAL A 140 20.18 -14.95 16.41
CA VAL A 140 20.88 -14.54 17.64
C VAL A 140 20.33 -15.29 18.86
N ASP A 141 18.99 -15.43 18.95
CA ASP A 141 18.34 -16.15 20.04
C ASP A 141 18.72 -17.65 20.05
N GLN A 142 18.79 -18.29 18.87
CA GLN A 142 19.25 -19.70 18.76
C GLN A 142 20.70 -19.89 19.17
N LYS A 143 21.61 -18.95 18.86
CA LYS A 143 23.02 -19.06 19.29
C LYS A 143 23.22 -18.90 20.79
N THR A 144 22.39 -18.11 21.47
CA THR A 144 22.45 -17.94 22.93
C THR A 144 21.90 -19.15 23.67
N ASP A 145 20.91 -19.84 23.13
CA ASP A 145 20.36 -21.06 23.72
C ASP A 145 21.32 -22.26 23.56
N ASP A 146 21.94 -22.43 22.39
CA ASP A 146 22.94 -23.46 22.13
C ASP A 146 24.19 -23.34 23.04
N THR A 147 24.60 -22.08 23.32
CA THR A 147 25.72 -21.84 24.26
C THR A 147 25.36 -22.19 25.71
N LYS A 148 24.16 -21.85 26.16
CA LYS A 148 23.65 -22.20 27.48
C LYS A 148 23.50 -23.71 27.68
N ILE A 149 23.02 -24.42 26.66
CA ILE A 149 22.89 -25.89 26.70
C ILE A 149 24.28 -26.58 26.81
N LYS A 150 25.27 -26.13 26.05
CA LYS A 150 26.63 -26.65 26.08
C LYS A 150 27.33 -26.41 27.43
N GLU A 151 27.11 -25.24 28.05
CA GLU A 151 27.64 -24.93 29.38
C GLU A 151 26.96 -25.74 30.51
N ALA A 152 25.67 -26.02 30.40
CA ALA A 152 24.93 -26.86 31.30
C ALA A 152 25.40 -28.33 31.23
N GLN A 153 25.63 -28.84 30.01
CA GLN A 153 26.18 -30.19 29.80
C GLN A 153 27.60 -30.33 30.37
N LYS A 154 28.46 -29.33 30.19
CA LYS A 154 29.82 -29.34 30.74
C LYS A 154 29.85 -29.37 32.27
N ARG A 155 28.92 -28.69 32.93
CA ARG A 155 28.75 -28.72 34.40
C ARG A 155 28.30 -30.09 34.93
N ASN A 156 27.43 -30.76 34.20
CA ASN A 156 26.94 -32.09 34.60
C ASN A 156 28.01 -33.18 34.46
N VAL A 157 28.86 -33.12 33.45
CA VAL A 157 29.96 -34.09 33.26
C VAL A 157 30.98 -34.00 34.40
N THR A 158 31.37 -32.80 34.84
CA THR A 158 32.34 -32.62 35.94
C THR A 158 31.80 -33.07 37.29
N THR A 159 30.50 -33.02 37.53
CA THR A 159 29.89 -33.55 38.78
C THR A 159 29.83 -35.09 38.79
N TRP A 160 29.59 -35.72 37.64
CA TRP A 160 29.61 -37.20 37.53
C TRP A 160 31.02 -37.77 37.73
N ASP A 161 32.06 -37.18 37.20
CA ASP A 161 33.44 -37.59 37.37
C ASP A 161 33.90 -37.47 38.85
N PHE A 162 33.40 -36.44 39.54
CA PHE A 162 33.72 -36.27 40.97
C PHE A 162 33.07 -37.34 41.85
N TYR A 163 31.86 -37.78 41.59
CA TYR A 163 31.17 -38.84 42.31
C TYR A 163 31.73 -40.24 41.99
N SER A 164 32.11 -40.51 40.75
CA SER A 164 32.67 -41.77 40.30
C SER A 164 34.03 -42.03 40.94
N ASN A 165 34.91 -41.04 40.97
CA ASN A 165 36.25 -41.19 41.64
C ASN A 165 36.14 -41.36 43.15
N ARG A 166 35.15 -40.82 43.82
CA ARG A 166 34.95 -40.93 45.23
C ARG A 166 34.44 -42.33 45.63
N ALA A 167 33.67 -42.99 44.80
CA ALA A 167 33.20 -44.36 45.01
C ALA A 167 34.34 -45.41 44.91
N ILE A 168 35.30 -45.19 44.01
CA ILE A 168 36.43 -46.07 43.79
C ILE A 168 37.40 -46.06 45.02
N ILE A 169 37.60 -44.86 45.60
CA ILE A 169 38.51 -44.73 46.79
C ILE A 169 37.92 -45.36 48.01
N LEU A 170 36.60 -45.40 48.19
CA LEU A 170 35.97 -46.05 49.33
C LEU A 170 35.99 -47.58 49.25
N THR A 171 36.05 -48.17 48.04
CA THR A 171 36.07 -49.62 47.85
C THR A 171 37.48 -50.22 48.08
N THR A 172 38.56 -49.46 47.94
CA THR A 172 39.95 -49.88 48.14
C THR A 172 40.42 -49.78 49.61
N MET A 173 39.61 -49.19 50.48
CA MET A 173 40.00 -49.06 51.93
C MET A 173 39.37 -50.12 52.88
N VAL A 174 38.63 -51.10 52.31
CA VAL A 174 37.89 -52.15 53.08
C VAL A 174 38.42 -53.57 52.77
N LEU A 175 39.60 -53.72 52.14
CA LEU A 175 40.28 -55.00 51.96
C LEU A 175 41.62 -55.00 52.75
#